data_e812ccf8d490747b3092001847b170d9
#
_entry.id   e812ccf8d490747b3092001847b170d9
#
_cell.length_a   1.000
_cell.length_b   1.000
_cell.length_c   1.000
_cell.angle_alpha   90.00
_cell.angle_beta   90.00
_cell.angle_gamma   90.00
#
_symmetry.space_group_name_H-M   'P 1'
#
loop_
_entity.id
_entity.type
_entity.pdbx_description
1 polymer ?
#
loop_
_entity_poly.entity_id
_entity_poly.type
_entity_poly.pdbx_seq_one_letter_code
_entity_poly.pdbx_strand_id
1 'polypeptide(L)'
;MSFKTEDQVRDEAKSILKFDIEENGIKQGTGQITTFNQLGFKGISNKPDGWYLPKNINDVAIILETKSEDKNISKQIFLDELLKNIDIISTKYKNTIGILYNGVETTVYKNKEKIEHAKTLQNKQYYIDLFKENYIDKNKIYSLTKKINDLLHFKFGIKNLYHRMIFTASALVVERFGGNLEAIKNNGYEPFRNKIYDTLAKSLQEHRQQNLKIDILLEVYSEIKMNIVENQNDINSFIDSIIDISASINSDNWNGEDVMGIFFNEFNRYKKKSENGQVFTPEHITSFMYDLIEINHNDKVLDATCGSGAFLVKSMANMLQEVGGLNTKEAEDIKKNKLYGIEFDREIFALACANMLIHKDGKTNLEQFDTREEQACKWIKSKSITKVLMNPPFEKKYGCKKIVENVLNNVPNGVKCAFILPDKKLEKDKMGNLLKKHTLDMIIKLPEKLFDGGVTTSIFVFETGKPQGNKKIFACYMEDDGLERVKNQGRHDIKNKWKDIEKYWLEVARIKVDNKYGTHQWVDPIKNLSYQKPQKEFEVFEEDFKKTIINYIMFEEKIDVKKFNEKLLNEVLYKSEYKNNKLILNLEGKNEEN
;
A
#
# COMPACT_ATOMS: atom_id res chain seq x y z
N MET A 1 3.05 40.49 37.92
CA MET A 1 2.57 40.27 36.55
C MET A 1 1.11 39.87 36.64
N SER A 2 0.21 40.48 35.88
CA SER A 2 -1.18 40.05 35.84
C SER A 2 -1.28 38.76 35.03
N PHE A 3 -2.06 37.79 35.54
CA PHE A 3 -2.36 36.56 34.81
C PHE A 3 -3.09 36.88 33.50
N LYS A 4 -2.84 36.08 32.45
CA LYS A 4 -3.57 36.19 31.17
C LYS A 4 -5.05 35.85 31.39
N THR A 5 -5.92 36.62 30.80
CA THR A 5 -7.33 36.31 30.73
C THR A 5 -7.60 35.15 29.78
N GLU A 6 -8.78 34.54 29.88
CA GLU A 6 -9.16 33.42 28.99
C GLU A 6 -9.15 33.82 27.51
N ASP A 7 -9.55 35.05 27.18
CA ASP A 7 -9.49 35.58 25.80
C ASP A 7 -8.06 35.73 25.32
N GLN A 8 -7.13 36.20 26.15
CA GLN A 8 -5.71 36.28 25.81
C GLN A 8 -5.09 34.90 25.59
N VAL A 9 -5.47 33.92 26.42
CA VAL A 9 -5.04 32.52 26.26
C VAL A 9 -5.58 31.91 24.96
N ARG A 10 -6.83 32.23 24.60
CA ARG A 10 -7.48 31.77 23.37
C ARG A 10 -6.80 32.34 22.12
N ASP A 11 -6.47 33.64 22.15
CA ASP A 11 -5.76 34.29 21.03
C ASP A 11 -4.35 33.74 20.86
N GLU A 12 -3.65 33.47 21.96
CA GLU A 12 -2.35 32.79 21.92
C GLU A 12 -2.47 31.39 21.34
N ALA A 13 -3.44 30.59 21.79
CA ALA A 13 -3.70 29.26 21.27
C ALA A 13 -4.06 29.27 19.79
N LYS A 14 -4.86 30.26 19.33
CA LYS A 14 -5.19 30.48 17.93
C LYS A 14 -3.94 30.62 17.06
N SER A 15 -2.99 31.45 17.52
CA SER A 15 -1.75 31.71 16.79
C SER A 15 -0.83 30.47 16.74
N ILE A 16 -0.70 29.73 17.86
CA ILE A 16 0.13 28.53 17.94
C ILE A 16 -0.45 27.41 17.06
N LEU A 17 -1.76 27.18 17.14
CA LEU A 17 -2.47 26.15 16.38
C LEU A 17 -2.71 26.54 14.91
N LYS A 18 -2.48 27.81 14.54
CA LYS A 18 -2.75 28.37 13.20
C LYS A 18 -4.20 28.16 12.74
N PHE A 19 -5.15 28.40 13.65
CA PHE A 19 -6.58 28.27 13.35
C PHE A 19 -7.17 29.48 12.60
N ASP A 20 -6.35 30.48 12.31
CA ASP A 20 -6.65 31.68 11.52
C ASP A 20 -6.34 31.55 10.02
N ILE A 21 -5.69 30.49 9.60
CA ILE A 21 -5.34 30.25 8.20
C ILE A 21 -6.51 29.57 7.50
N GLU A 22 -7.11 30.23 6.50
CA GLU A 22 -8.16 29.60 5.67
C GLU A 22 -7.59 28.46 4.83
N GLU A 23 -8.19 27.28 4.98
CA GLU A 23 -7.86 26.09 4.18
C GLU A 23 -9.13 25.57 3.50
N ASN A 24 -9.06 25.29 2.20
CA ASN A 24 -10.21 24.83 1.41
C ASN A 24 -10.81 23.53 1.96
N GLY A 25 -12.10 23.59 2.32
CA GLY A 25 -12.86 22.44 2.81
C GLY A 25 -12.68 22.14 4.29
N ILE A 26 -11.99 22.99 5.05
CA ILE A 26 -11.77 22.85 6.49
C ILE A 26 -12.56 23.94 7.22
N LYS A 27 -13.28 23.56 8.27
CA LYS A 27 -13.85 24.50 9.22
C LYS A 27 -12.91 24.63 10.40
N GLN A 28 -12.27 25.78 10.57
CA GLN A 28 -11.38 26.03 11.70
C GLN A 28 -11.54 27.46 12.21
N GLY A 29 -11.22 27.66 13.48
CA GLY A 29 -11.31 28.95 14.12
C GLY A 29 -11.33 28.86 15.64
N THR A 30 -11.41 30.05 16.29
CA THR A 30 -11.60 30.20 17.71
C THR A 30 -12.70 31.23 17.97
N GLY A 31 -13.42 31.14 19.10
CA GLY A 31 -14.42 32.14 19.50
C GLY A 31 -15.49 31.61 20.44
N GLN A 32 -16.17 32.52 21.13
CA GLN A 32 -17.20 32.19 22.12
C GLN A 32 -18.63 32.19 21.58
N ILE A 33 -18.83 32.54 20.33
CA ILE A 33 -20.18 32.67 19.74
C ILE A 33 -20.57 31.52 18.83
N THR A 34 -19.59 30.81 18.26
CA THR A 34 -19.84 29.72 17.31
C THR A 34 -20.31 28.46 18.04
N THR A 35 -21.50 28.01 17.71
CA THR A 35 -22.09 26.79 18.28
C THR A 35 -21.73 25.55 17.46
N PHE A 36 -21.76 24.36 18.06
CA PHE A 36 -21.63 23.09 17.34
C PHE A 36 -22.68 22.93 16.23
N ASN A 37 -23.89 23.50 16.43
CA ASN A 37 -24.91 23.51 15.37
C ASN A 37 -24.45 24.26 14.10
N GLN A 38 -23.76 25.39 14.23
CA GLN A 38 -23.18 26.14 13.13
C GLN A 38 -22.00 25.40 12.49
N LEU A 39 -21.28 24.61 13.28
CA LEU A 39 -20.19 23.76 12.81
C LEU A 39 -20.67 22.49 12.07
N GLY A 40 -21.99 22.20 12.13
CA GLY A 40 -22.62 21.09 11.40
C GLY A 40 -23.03 19.90 12.29
N PHE A 41 -23.08 20.09 13.60
CA PHE A 41 -23.62 19.14 14.59
C PHE A 41 -25.02 19.58 15.01
N LYS A 42 -26.04 19.14 14.26
CA LYS A 42 -27.42 19.62 14.38
C LYS A 42 -27.98 19.51 15.78
N GLY A 43 -28.64 20.59 16.25
CA GLY A 43 -29.35 20.62 17.51
C GLY A 43 -28.48 20.86 18.76
N ILE A 44 -27.16 21.05 18.62
CA ILE A 44 -26.22 21.21 19.71
C ILE A 44 -25.85 22.69 19.88
N SER A 45 -26.27 23.30 20.98
CA SER A 45 -26.04 24.72 21.30
C SER A 45 -24.71 25.01 22.03
N ASN A 46 -23.99 23.96 22.46
CA ASN A 46 -22.67 24.10 23.09
C ASN A 46 -21.70 24.82 22.14
N LYS A 47 -20.73 25.52 22.73
CA LYS A 47 -19.76 26.36 22.00
C LYS A 47 -18.35 25.93 22.42
N PRO A 48 -17.51 25.41 21.49
CA PRO A 48 -16.11 25.19 21.78
C PRO A 48 -15.33 26.50 21.68
N ASP A 49 -14.24 26.63 22.42
CA ASP A 49 -13.33 27.78 22.33
C ASP A 49 -12.53 27.80 21.03
N GLY A 50 -12.22 26.62 20.50
CA GLY A 50 -11.56 26.48 19.21
C GLY A 50 -11.85 25.13 18.55
N TRP A 51 -11.74 25.10 17.23
CA TRP A 51 -12.06 23.93 16.43
C TRP A 51 -11.22 23.84 15.15
N TYR A 52 -10.89 22.63 14.76
CA TYR A 52 -10.36 22.25 13.46
C TYR A 52 -11.12 21.00 13.00
N LEU A 53 -11.96 21.16 11.96
CA LEU A 53 -12.89 20.15 11.48
C LEU A 53 -12.67 19.95 9.96
N PRO A 54 -11.89 18.96 9.56
CA PRO A 54 -11.62 18.68 8.15
C PRO A 54 -12.87 18.21 7.40
N LYS A 55 -12.84 18.32 6.06
CA LYS A 55 -13.94 17.87 5.21
C LYS A 55 -14.09 16.35 5.25
N ASN A 56 -12.97 15.63 5.24
CA ASN A 56 -12.95 14.18 5.34
C ASN A 56 -13.10 13.79 6.82
N ILE A 57 -14.13 13.02 7.13
CA ILE A 57 -14.46 12.55 8.49
C ILE A 57 -13.44 11.55 9.07
N ASN A 58 -12.58 10.98 8.23
CA ASN A 58 -11.50 10.10 8.67
C ASN A 58 -10.22 10.86 9.06
N ASP A 59 -10.14 12.15 8.73
CA ASP A 59 -9.04 12.99 9.18
C ASP A 59 -9.21 13.38 10.64
N VAL A 60 -8.13 13.88 11.25
CA VAL A 60 -8.11 14.23 12.67
C VAL A 60 -8.87 15.54 12.91
N ALA A 61 -9.93 15.49 13.71
CA ALA A 61 -10.62 16.66 14.20
C ALA A 61 -10.04 17.11 15.56
N ILE A 62 -9.89 18.42 15.77
CA ILE A 62 -9.34 18.98 17.00
C ILE A 62 -10.38 19.93 17.64
N ILE A 63 -10.58 19.78 18.95
CA ILE A 63 -11.34 20.71 19.79
C ILE A 63 -10.42 21.29 20.86
N LEU A 64 -10.52 22.58 21.03
CA LEU A 64 -9.79 23.35 22.04
C LEU A 64 -10.76 23.92 23.07
N GLU A 65 -10.42 23.77 24.35
CA GLU A 65 -10.96 24.49 25.50
C GLU A 65 -9.84 25.30 26.14
N THR A 66 -10.15 26.54 26.51
CA THR A 66 -9.20 27.44 27.14
C THR A 66 -9.68 27.87 28.54
N LYS A 67 -8.75 28.14 29.43
CA LYS A 67 -9.03 28.72 30.76
C LYS A 67 -8.00 29.80 31.04
N SER A 68 -8.33 30.78 31.87
CA SER A 68 -7.39 31.82 32.27
C SER A 68 -6.18 31.22 33.00
N GLU A 69 -5.04 31.88 32.91
CA GLU A 69 -3.72 31.43 33.41
C GLU A 69 -3.72 31.07 34.90
N ASP A 70 -4.57 31.71 35.71
CA ASP A 70 -4.75 31.46 37.14
C ASP A 70 -5.49 30.14 37.46
N LYS A 71 -6.07 29.48 36.46
CA LYS A 71 -6.87 28.26 36.64
C LYS A 71 -6.03 26.99 36.56
N ASN A 72 -6.24 26.13 37.56
CA ASN A 72 -5.70 24.79 37.52
C ASN A 72 -6.55 23.90 36.59
N ILE A 73 -6.02 23.56 35.41
CA ILE A 73 -6.69 22.76 34.38
C ILE A 73 -6.81 21.27 34.73
N SER A 74 -6.22 20.81 35.82
CA SER A 74 -6.41 19.44 36.31
C SER A 74 -7.76 19.25 37.04
N LYS A 75 -8.55 20.29 37.25
CA LYS A 75 -9.85 20.18 37.89
C LYS A 75 -10.83 19.40 37.01
N GLN A 76 -11.54 18.46 37.61
CA GLN A 76 -12.46 17.56 36.92
C GLN A 76 -13.52 18.30 36.09
N ILE A 77 -14.04 19.42 36.58
CA ILE A 77 -15.06 20.20 35.86
C ILE A 77 -14.60 20.66 34.47
N PHE A 78 -13.32 21.04 34.31
CA PHE A 78 -12.78 21.49 33.03
C PHE A 78 -12.49 20.30 32.11
N LEU A 79 -12.11 19.16 32.69
CA LEU A 79 -11.92 17.91 31.94
C LEU A 79 -13.26 17.38 31.43
N ASP A 80 -14.31 17.44 32.24
CA ASP A 80 -15.65 16.99 31.82
C ASP A 80 -16.21 17.87 30.69
N GLU A 81 -15.94 19.18 30.72
CA GLU A 81 -16.32 20.12 29.67
C GLU A 81 -15.63 19.77 28.35
N LEU A 82 -14.31 19.51 28.36
CA LEU A 82 -13.55 19.07 27.21
C LEU A 82 -14.06 17.71 26.68
N LEU A 83 -14.25 16.73 27.58
CA LEU A 83 -14.72 15.39 27.19
C LEU A 83 -16.09 15.43 26.53
N LYS A 84 -17.00 16.26 27.04
CA LYS A 84 -18.31 16.51 26.43
C LYS A 84 -18.18 17.05 25.00
N ASN A 85 -17.26 17.95 24.76
CA ASN A 85 -17.03 18.50 23.43
C ASN A 85 -16.36 17.48 22.50
N ILE A 86 -15.48 16.64 23.02
CA ILE A 86 -14.94 15.48 22.28
C ILE A 86 -16.06 14.50 21.90
N ASP A 87 -17.00 14.21 22.81
CA ASP A 87 -18.15 13.36 22.54
C ASP A 87 -18.99 13.88 21.37
N ILE A 88 -19.21 15.18 21.31
CA ILE A 88 -19.96 15.80 20.23
C ILE A 88 -19.25 15.57 18.89
N ILE A 89 -17.95 15.88 18.78
CA ILE A 89 -17.26 15.72 17.51
C ILE A 89 -17.05 14.25 17.14
N SER A 90 -16.96 13.35 18.12
CA SER A 90 -16.84 11.90 17.91
C SER A 90 -18.09 11.27 17.28
N THR A 91 -19.23 11.96 17.28
CA THR A 91 -20.42 11.51 16.53
C THR A 91 -20.22 11.55 15.01
N LYS A 92 -19.23 12.32 14.55
CA LYS A 92 -18.95 12.51 13.12
C LYS A 92 -17.52 12.12 12.72
N TYR A 93 -16.54 12.36 13.60
CA TYR A 93 -15.12 12.11 13.32
C TYR A 93 -14.63 10.92 14.14
N LYS A 94 -13.95 10.00 13.49
CA LYS A 94 -13.36 8.82 14.13
C LYS A 94 -12.11 9.18 14.93
N ASN A 95 -11.31 10.10 14.42
CA ASN A 95 -10.03 10.52 15.00
C ASN A 95 -10.19 11.90 15.64
N THR A 96 -10.16 11.97 16.97
CA THR A 96 -10.43 13.20 17.70
C THR A 96 -9.32 13.55 18.68
N ILE A 97 -8.94 14.82 18.70
CA ILE A 97 -8.05 15.42 19.71
C ILE A 97 -8.85 16.46 20.49
N GLY A 98 -8.81 16.36 21.80
CA GLY A 98 -9.24 17.40 22.71
C GLY A 98 -8.05 18.03 23.41
N ILE A 99 -7.98 19.35 23.42
CA ILE A 99 -6.91 20.13 24.05
C ILE A 99 -7.53 21.06 25.10
N LEU A 100 -7.05 20.98 26.32
CA LEU A 100 -7.34 21.94 27.39
C LEU A 100 -6.06 22.72 27.69
N TYR A 101 -6.14 24.06 27.62
CA TYR A 101 -4.98 24.93 27.71
C TYR A 101 -5.28 26.18 28.56
N ASN A 102 -4.31 26.61 29.42
CA ASN A 102 -4.44 27.82 30.25
C ASN A 102 -3.33 28.86 30.05
N GLY A 103 -2.56 28.75 28.95
CA GLY A 103 -1.43 29.66 28.70
C GLY A 103 -0.10 29.16 29.27
N VAL A 104 -0.09 28.16 30.17
CA VAL A 104 1.10 27.59 30.80
C VAL A 104 1.14 26.07 30.63
N GLU A 105 0.02 25.42 30.93
CA GLU A 105 -0.10 23.96 30.92
C GLU A 105 -1.10 23.51 29.85
N THR A 106 -0.87 22.33 29.33
CA THR A 106 -1.72 21.69 28.35
C THR A 106 -2.13 20.31 28.86
N THR A 107 -3.37 19.90 28.64
CA THR A 107 -3.84 18.51 28.79
C THR A 107 -4.45 18.07 27.47
N VAL A 108 -4.09 16.88 26.99
CA VAL A 108 -4.51 16.36 25.69
C VAL A 108 -5.20 15.01 25.83
N TYR A 109 -6.30 14.87 25.12
CA TYR A 109 -7.03 13.62 24.96
C TYR A 109 -7.02 13.20 23.49
N LYS A 110 -6.72 11.93 23.25
CA LYS A 110 -6.81 11.29 21.94
C LYS A 110 -7.92 10.24 22.01
N ASN A 111 -8.95 10.36 21.18
CA ASN A 111 -10.13 9.48 21.21
C ASN A 111 -10.67 9.24 22.64
N LYS A 112 -10.79 10.32 23.46
CA LYS A 112 -11.26 10.32 24.86
C LYS A 112 -10.26 9.74 25.89
N GLU A 113 -9.11 9.25 25.49
CA GLU A 113 -8.07 8.79 26.40
C GLU A 113 -7.04 9.90 26.63
N LYS A 114 -6.71 10.16 27.90
CA LYS A 114 -5.65 11.11 28.25
C LYS A 114 -4.31 10.53 27.81
N ILE A 115 -3.53 11.32 27.08
CA ILE A 115 -2.23 10.91 26.59
C ILE A 115 -1.08 11.70 27.22
N GLU A 116 0.10 11.11 27.30
CA GLU A 116 1.34 11.85 27.55
C GLU A 116 1.73 12.63 26.30
N HIS A 117 2.07 13.90 26.46
CA HIS A 117 2.42 14.81 25.37
C HIS A 117 3.40 15.88 25.82
N ALA A 118 3.81 16.77 24.90
CA ALA A 118 4.63 17.92 25.24
C ALA A 118 3.92 18.80 26.28
N LYS A 119 4.67 19.27 27.30
CA LYS A 119 4.09 20.06 28.42
C LYS A 119 3.47 21.37 27.96
N THR A 120 3.95 21.94 26.86
CA THR A 120 3.46 23.20 26.28
C THR A 120 2.59 22.94 25.05
N LEU A 121 1.69 23.88 24.74
CA LEU A 121 0.86 23.82 23.56
C LEU A 121 1.74 23.77 22.30
N GLN A 122 1.49 22.81 21.43
CA GLN A 122 2.19 22.60 20.17
C GLN A 122 1.35 23.10 18.98
N ASN A 123 1.94 23.15 17.78
CA ASN A 123 1.21 23.51 16.57
C ASN A 123 0.19 22.42 16.16
N LYS A 124 -0.78 22.77 15.32
CA LYS A 124 -1.83 21.87 14.81
C LYS A 124 -1.27 20.56 14.26
N GLN A 125 -0.18 20.64 13.49
CA GLN A 125 0.42 19.50 12.84
C GLN A 125 0.94 18.45 13.83
N TYR A 126 1.50 18.89 14.96
CA TYR A 126 1.90 17.98 16.04
C TYR A 126 0.75 17.09 16.50
N TYR A 127 -0.44 17.68 16.73
CA TYR A 127 -1.62 16.93 17.19
C TYR A 127 -2.19 16.00 16.11
N ILE A 128 -2.15 16.41 14.86
CA ILE A 128 -2.50 15.56 13.72
C ILE A 128 -1.51 14.38 13.64
N ASP A 129 -0.23 14.64 13.87
CA ASP A 129 0.83 13.63 13.80
C ASP A 129 0.79 12.63 14.97
N LEU A 130 0.10 12.95 16.10
CA LEU A 130 -0.17 11.97 17.15
C LEU A 130 -0.99 10.77 16.67
N PHE A 131 -1.75 10.93 15.59
CA PHE A 131 -2.41 9.82 14.91
C PHE A 131 -1.51 9.17 13.85
N LYS A 132 -0.49 9.87 13.37
CA LYS A 132 0.52 9.32 12.45
C LYS A 132 1.55 8.47 13.18
N GLU A 133 1.86 8.75 14.45
CA GLU A 133 2.79 7.96 15.27
C GLU A 133 2.29 6.54 15.57
N ASN A 134 1.02 6.25 15.30
CA ASN A 134 0.47 4.90 15.25
C ASN A 134 0.57 4.26 13.85
N TYR A 135 1.36 4.81 12.94
CA TYR A 135 1.80 4.08 11.76
C TYR A 135 2.52 2.82 12.23
N ILE A 136 2.09 1.71 11.67
CA ILE A 136 2.82 0.46 11.78
C ILE A 136 4.25 0.77 11.39
N ASP A 137 5.15 0.56 12.34
CA ASP A 137 6.57 0.67 12.05
C ASP A 137 6.95 -0.48 11.11
N LYS A 138 6.77 -0.25 9.81
CA LYS A 138 7.14 -1.21 8.76
C LYS A 138 8.58 -1.67 8.93
N ASN A 139 9.49 -0.79 9.38
CA ASN A 139 10.88 -1.13 9.60
C ASN A 139 11.02 -2.13 10.75
N LYS A 140 10.23 -1.97 11.83
CA LYS A 140 10.17 -2.96 12.92
C LYS A 140 9.67 -4.31 12.39
N ILE A 141 8.58 -4.33 11.60
CA ILE A 141 8.05 -5.58 11.01
C ILE A 141 9.09 -6.22 10.08
N TYR A 142 9.76 -5.46 9.21
CA TYR A 142 10.84 -6.00 8.37
C TYR A 142 11.98 -6.58 9.19
N SER A 143 12.38 -5.91 10.26
CA SER A 143 13.44 -6.38 11.18
C SER A 143 13.05 -7.70 11.87
N LEU A 144 11.84 -7.78 12.39
CA LEU A 144 11.29 -8.99 13.02
C LEU A 144 11.13 -10.13 12.00
N THR A 145 10.63 -9.82 10.81
CA THR A 145 10.48 -10.78 9.71
C THR A 145 11.83 -11.37 9.29
N LYS A 146 12.87 -10.53 9.22
CA LYS A 146 14.25 -10.99 8.96
C LYS A 146 14.71 -11.95 10.05
N LYS A 147 14.53 -11.59 11.31
CA LYS A 147 14.89 -12.44 12.46
C LYS A 147 14.17 -13.78 12.40
N ILE A 148 12.86 -13.78 12.12
CA ILE A 148 12.07 -15.00 11.93
C ILE A 148 12.62 -15.83 10.77
N ASN A 149 12.89 -15.22 9.62
CA ASN A 149 13.42 -15.92 8.46
C ASN A 149 14.76 -16.61 8.74
N ASP A 150 15.66 -15.91 9.43
CA ASP A 150 16.97 -16.44 9.83
C ASP A 150 16.81 -17.63 10.80
N LEU A 151 15.95 -17.52 11.82
CA LEU A 151 15.66 -18.60 12.75
C LEU A 151 15.08 -19.82 12.02
N LEU A 152 14.04 -19.64 11.22
CA LEU A 152 13.38 -20.73 10.50
C LEU A 152 14.32 -21.42 9.51
N HIS A 153 15.14 -20.66 8.80
CA HIS A 153 16.08 -21.20 7.80
C HIS A 153 17.26 -21.94 8.43
N PHE A 154 17.91 -21.34 9.44
CA PHE A 154 19.16 -21.85 10.00
C PHE A 154 18.99 -22.75 11.23
N LYS A 155 18.03 -22.44 12.12
CA LYS A 155 17.84 -23.14 13.38
C LYS A 155 16.75 -24.21 13.26
N PHE A 156 15.60 -23.85 12.69
CA PHE A 156 14.48 -24.79 12.48
C PHE A 156 14.67 -25.67 11.23
N GLY A 157 15.63 -25.34 10.36
CA GLY A 157 15.97 -26.13 9.18
C GLY A 157 14.95 -26.08 8.05
N ILE A 158 13.97 -25.19 8.08
CA ILE A 158 12.93 -25.08 7.05
C ILE A 158 13.53 -24.39 5.82
N LYS A 159 13.87 -25.16 4.79
CA LYS A 159 14.54 -24.65 3.57
C LYS A 159 13.58 -24.10 2.54
N ASN A 160 12.37 -24.66 2.43
CA ASN A 160 11.34 -24.20 1.50
C ASN A 160 10.82 -22.82 1.93
N LEU A 161 10.78 -21.86 0.99
CA LEU A 161 10.29 -20.50 1.18
C LEU A 161 8.84 -20.48 1.68
N TYR A 162 7.96 -21.21 0.98
CA TYR A 162 6.54 -21.22 1.29
C TYR A 162 6.25 -21.87 2.64
N HIS A 163 6.99 -22.93 2.99
CA HIS A 163 6.88 -23.54 4.32
C HIS A 163 7.27 -22.56 5.43
N ARG A 164 8.32 -21.73 5.25
CA ARG A 164 8.65 -20.68 6.24
C ARG A 164 7.52 -19.66 6.37
N MET A 165 6.95 -19.23 5.24
CA MET A 165 5.82 -18.30 5.24
C MET A 165 4.59 -18.90 5.92
N ILE A 166 4.23 -20.14 5.58
CA ILE A 166 3.07 -20.85 6.15
C ILE A 166 3.26 -21.06 7.66
N PHE A 167 4.44 -21.45 8.11
CA PHE A 167 4.73 -21.62 9.52
C PHE A 167 4.58 -20.30 10.29
N THR A 168 5.15 -19.20 9.75
CA THR A 168 5.04 -17.86 10.34
C THR A 168 3.59 -17.38 10.35
N ALA A 169 2.88 -17.52 9.23
CA ALA A 169 1.48 -17.13 9.11
C ALA A 169 0.57 -17.92 10.06
N SER A 170 0.80 -19.23 10.19
CA SER A 170 0.06 -20.08 11.13
C SER A 170 0.27 -19.64 12.58
N ALA A 171 1.51 -19.33 12.98
CA ALA A 171 1.82 -18.81 14.32
C ALA A 171 1.13 -17.44 14.58
N LEU A 172 1.10 -16.55 13.58
CA LEU A 172 0.37 -15.29 13.68
C LEU A 172 -1.15 -15.49 13.81
N VAL A 173 -1.73 -16.40 13.03
CA VAL A 173 -3.15 -16.75 13.16
C VAL A 173 -3.44 -17.23 14.58
N VAL A 174 -2.60 -18.15 15.10
CA VAL A 174 -2.75 -18.67 16.46
C VAL A 174 -2.74 -17.56 17.50
N GLU A 175 -1.77 -16.64 17.44
CA GLU A 175 -1.69 -15.52 18.38
C GLU A 175 -2.90 -14.59 18.27
N ARG A 176 -3.35 -14.28 17.05
CA ARG A 176 -4.52 -13.42 16.82
C ARG A 176 -5.85 -14.02 17.26
N PHE A 177 -5.96 -15.34 17.31
CA PHE A 177 -7.14 -16.06 17.79
C PHE A 177 -7.01 -16.48 19.28
N GLY A 178 -6.13 -15.81 20.03
CA GLY A 178 -6.03 -15.99 21.50
C GLY A 178 -5.27 -17.23 21.93
N GLY A 179 -4.40 -17.77 21.07
CA GLY A 179 -3.57 -18.94 21.36
C GLY A 179 -2.55 -18.74 22.47
N ASN A 180 -2.25 -17.48 22.84
CA ASN A 180 -1.34 -17.11 23.91
C ASN A 180 0.00 -17.86 23.84
N LEU A 181 0.79 -17.56 22.81
CA LEU A 181 2.12 -18.14 22.60
C LEU A 181 3.11 -17.80 23.74
N GLU A 182 2.90 -16.68 24.44
CA GLU A 182 3.69 -16.31 25.62
C GLU A 182 3.67 -17.41 26.70
N ALA A 183 2.54 -18.03 26.92
CA ALA A 183 2.36 -19.06 27.96
C ALA A 183 3.14 -20.36 27.70
N ILE A 184 3.64 -20.56 26.50
CA ILE A 184 4.40 -21.77 26.13
C ILE A 184 5.90 -21.53 26.01
N LYS A 185 6.39 -20.34 26.28
CA LYS A 185 7.81 -20.09 26.42
C LYS A 185 8.43 -21.02 27.45
N ASN A 186 9.65 -21.45 27.19
CA ASN A 186 10.42 -22.36 28.06
C ASN A 186 9.85 -23.79 28.23
N ASN A 187 8.81 -24.16 27.46
CA ASN A 187 8.23 -25.51 27.57
C ASN A 187 8.83 -26.55 26.61
N GLY A 188 9.81 -26.14 25.80
CA GLY A 188 10.46 -27.00 24.82
C GLY A 188 9.79 -27.02 23.44
N TYR A 189 10.39 -27.77 22.52
CA TYR A 189 10.04 -27.79 21.11
C TYR A 189 8.67 -28.45 20.84
N GLU A 190 8.40 -29.61 21.41
CA GLU A 190 7.15 -30.37 21.14
C GLU A 190 5.89 -29.61 21.61
N PRO A 191 5.82 -29.06 22.84
CA PRO A 191 4.69 -28.24 23.27
C PRO A 191 4.49 -27.00 22.37
N PHE A 192 5.58 -26.37 21.91
CA PHE A 192 5.52 -25.23 21.00
C PHE A 192 4.87 -25.61 19.65
N ARG A 193 5.36 -26.68 19.01
CA ARG A 193 4.84 -27.16 17.73
C ARG A 193 3.37 -27.58 17.82
N ASN A 194 3.04 -28.39 18.85
CA ASN A 194 1.71 -28.89 19.07
C ASN A 194 0.72 -27.77 19.41
N LYS A 195 1.12 -26.76 20.18
CA LYS A 195 0.27 -25.62 20.51
C LYS A 195 -0.16 -24.85 19.27
N ILE A 196 0.76 -24.62 18.32
CA ILE A 196 0.41 -23.96 17.05
C ILE A 196 -0.60 -24.82 16.29
N TYR A 197 -0.34 -26.11 16.14
CA TYR A 197 -1.24 -27.02 15.43
C TYR A 197 -2.63 -27.11 16.08
N ASP A 198 -2.70 -27.37 17.38
CA ASP A 198 -3.96 -27.57 18.11
C ASP A 198 -4.81 -26.28 18.13
N THR A 199 -4.16 -25.12 18.35
CA THR A 199 -4.87 -23.85 18.37
C THR A 199 -5.37 -23.49 16.97
N LEU A 200 -4.56 -23.72 15.94
CA LEU A 200 -4.96 -23.52 14.56
C LEU A 200 -6.15 -24.43 14.21
N ALA A 201 -6.07 -25.72 14.54
CA ALA A 201 -7.14 -26.69 14.33
C ALA A 201 -8.44 -26.29 15.02
N LYS A 202 -8.36 -25.84 16.29
CA LYS A 202 -9.52 -25.37 17.05
C LYS A 202 -10.12 -24.09 16.45
N SER A 203 -9.28 -23.09 16.15
CA SER A 203 -9.72 -21.83 15.56
C SER A 203 -10.38 -22.04 14.20
N LEU A 204 -9.88 -23.00 13.42
CA LEU A 204 -10.46 -23.34 12.11
C LEU A 204 -11.79 -24.09 12.23
N GLN A 205 -12.03 -24.83 13.32
CA GLN A 205 -13.33 -25.52 13.54
C GLN A 205 -14.49 -24.53 13.62
N GLU A 206 -14.31 -23.38 14.21
CA GLU A 206 -15.32 -22.32 14.30
C GLU A 206 -15.66 -21.72 12.93
N HIS A 207 -14.70 -21.75 11.99
CA HIS A 207 -14.84 -21.22 10.63
C HIS A 207 -15.14 -22.30 9.57
N ARG A 208 -15.00 -23.58 9.91
CA ARG A 208 -15.21 -24.74 9.01
C ARG A 208 -16.58 -24.77 8.35
N GLN A 209 -17.63 -24.35 9.06
CA GLN A 209 -19.00 -24.32 8.50
C GLN A 209 -19.15 -23.34 7.33
N GLN A 210 -18.20 -22.41 7.17
CA GLN A 210 -18.24 -21.38 6.14
C GLN A 210 -17.17 -21.59 5.05
N ASN A 211 -16.07 -22.30 5.35
CA ASN A 211 -15.00 -22.53 4.39
C ASN A 211 -14.22 -23.82 4.70
N LEU A 212 -14.68 -24.95 4.12
CA LEU A 212 -14.05 -26.27 4.26
C LEU A 212 -12.57 -26.32 3.81
N LYS A 213 -12.11 -25.32 3.07
CA LYS A 213 -10.79 -25.28 2.46
C LYS A 213 -9.69 -24.75 3.37
N ILE A 214 -10.07 -24.19 4.50
CA ILE A 214 -9.13 -23.83 5.58
C ILE A 214 -8.39 -25.07 6.09
N ASP A 215 -8.95 -26.27 5.94
CA ASP A 215 -8.28 -27.52 6.27
C ASP A 215 -6.96 -27.70 5.49
N ILE A 216 -6.86 -27.16 4.28
CA ILE A 216 -5.62 -27.19 3.49
C ILE A 216 -4.48 -26.47 4.22
N LEU A 217 -4.75 -25.40 4.97
CA LEU A 217 -3.72 -24.74 5.77
C LEU A 217 -3.16 -25.68 6.84
N LEU A 218 -4.02 -26.45 7.53
CA LEU A 218 -3.60 -27.45 8.52
C LEU A 218 -2.81 -28.60 7.88
N GLU A 219 -3.27 -29.09 6.74
CA GLU A 219 -2.60 -30.15 6.01
C GLU A 219 -1.19 -29.71 5.60
N VAL A 220 -1.07 -28.54 4.95
CA VAL A 220 0.24 -28.01 4.52
C VAL A 220 1.13 -27.72 5.73
N TYR A 221 0.57 -27.17 6.83
CA TYR A 221 1.33 -26.97 8.06
C TYR A 221 1.90 -28.29 8.60
N SER A 222 1.12 -29.36 8.59
CA SER A 222 1.54 -30.68 9.09
C SER A 222 2.66 -31.32 8.25
N GLU A 223 2.75 -30.98 6.97
CA GLU A 223 3.77 -31.47 6.04
C GLU A 223 5.12 -30.72 6.19
N ILE A 224 5.16 -29.61 6.94
CA ILE A 224 6.40 -28.83 7.12
C ILE A 224 7.43 -29.67 7.87
N LYS A 225 8.51 -30.01 7.17
CA LYS A 225 9.67 -30.69 7.77
C LYS A 225 10.56 -29.65 8.45
N MET A 226 10.84 -29.86 9.72
CA MET A 226 11.72 -29.02 10.52
C MET A 226 12.59 -29.86 11.45
N ASN A 227 13.73 -29.30 11.84
CA ASN A 227 14.62 -29.90 12.84
C ASN A 227 14.03 -29.74 14.24
N ILE A 228 14.36 -30.66 15.14
CA ILE A 228 14.14 -30.47 16.56
C ILE A 228 15.04 -29.32 17.02
N VAL A 229 14.46 -28.30 17.65
CA VAL A 229 15.17 -27.13 18.17
C VAL A 229 15.36 -27.32 19.66
N GLU A 230 16.58 -27.65 20.07
CA GLU A 230 16.93 -27.86 21.49
C GLU A 230 17.13 -26.53 22.23
N ASN A 231 17.60 -25.50 21.52
CA ASN A 231 17.86 -24.19 22.12
C ASN A 231 16.55 -23.43 22.39
N GLN A 232 16.14 -23.38 23.64
CA GLN A 232 14.92 -22.69 24.07
C GLN A 232 14.91 -21.20 23.73
N ASN A 233 16.07 -20.55 23.71
CA ASN A 233 16.17 -19.12 23.35
C ASN A 233 15.79 -18.86 21.89
N ASP A 234 16.06 -19.81 20.99
CA ASP A 234 15.65 -19.69 19.57
C ASP A 234 14.11 -19.77 19.43
N ILE A 235 13.48 -20.67 20.20
CA ILE A 235 12.01 -20.80 20.25
C ILE A 235 11.37 -19.55 20.85
N ASN A 236 11.87 -19.08 22.00
CA ASN A 236 11.38 -17.87 22.66
C ASN A 236 11.53 -16.65 21.75
N SER A 237 12.66 -16.53 21.07
CA SER A 237 12.94 -15.42 20.14
C SER A 237 11.98 -15.41 18.93
N PHE A 238 11.58 -16.59 18.43
CA PHE A 238 10.55 -16.71 17.42
C PHE A 238 9.19 -16.26 17.98
N ILE A 239 8.79 -16.75 19.15
CA ILE A 239 7.53 -16.39 19.82
C ILE A 239 7.45 -14.88 20.04
N ASP A 240 8.49 -14.25 20.59
CA ASP A 240 8.55 -12.80 20.81
C ASP A 240 8.32 -12.02 19.52
N SER A 241 8.96 -12.46 18.44
CA SER A 241 8.83 -11.80 17.15
C SER A 241 7.41 -11.93 16.58
N ILE A 242 6.74 -13.07 16.78
CA ILE A 242 5.33 -13.28 16.37
C ILE A 242 4.39 -12.39 17.19
N ILE A 243 4.57 -12.32 18.51
CA ILE A 243 3.76 -11.47 19.39
C ILE A 243 3.90 -10.00 19.01
N ASP A 244 5.11 -9.53 18.79
CA ASP A 244 5.40 -8.15 18.38
C ASP A 244 4.76 -7.79 17.03
N ILE A 245 4.85 -8.68 16.04
CA ILE A 245 4.18 -8.49 14.74
C ILE A 245 2.66 -8.51 14.92
N SER A 246 2.13 -9.46 15.69
CA SER A 246 0.68 -9.55 15.96
C SER A 246 0.16 -8.29 16.65
N ALA A 247 0.88 -7.75 17.62
CA ALA A 247 0.53 -6.49 18.28
C ALA A 247 0.48 -5.33 17.28
N SER A 248 1.46 -5.24 16.37
CA SER A 248 1.52 -4.22 15.32
C SER A 248 0.31 -4.31 14.37
N ILE A 249 -0.10 -5.52 13.98
CA ILE A 249 -1.25 -5.77 13.09
C ILE A 249 -2.58 -5.54 13.81
N ASN A 250 -2.64 -5.74 15.12
CA ASN A 250 -3.87 -5.55 15.92
C ASN A 250 -4.20 -4.08 16.19
N SER A 251 -3.31 -3.15 15.87
CA SER A 251 -3.60 -1.73 16.03
C SER A 251 -4.80 -1.31 15.16
N ASP A 252 -5.68 -0.45 15.68
CA ASP A 252 -6.83 0.10 14.93
C ASP A 252 -6.43 0.87 13.66
N ASN A 253 -5.14 1.08 13.48
CA ASN A 253 -4.52 1.81 12.38
C ASN A 253 -4.02 0.91 11.24
N TRP A 254 -4.28 -0.40 11.28
CA TRP A 254 -3.95 -1.29 10.19
C TRP A 254 -4.80 -0.96 8.95
N ASN A 255 -4.19 -0.30 7.96
CA ASN A 255 -4.85 0.14 6.73
C ASN A 255 -4.93 -0.95 5.64
N GLY A 256 -4.99 -2.23 6.03
CA GLY A 256 -5.01 -3.35 5.08
C GLY A 256 -3.69 -3.56 4.36
N GLU A 257 -2.57 -3.27 5.03
CA GLU A 257 -1.25 -3.56 4.49
C GLU A 257 -1.04 -5.08 4.39
N ASP A 258 -0.49 -5.54 3.28
CA ASP A 258 -0.28 -6.96 3.03
C ASP A 258 0.94 -7.49 3.79
N VAL A 259 0.70 -8.10 4.95
CA VAL A 259 1.74 -8.77 5.77
C VAL A 259 2.46 -9.86 4.97
N MET A 260 1.73 -10.59 4.13
CA MET A 260 2.34 -11.64 3.32
C MET A 260 3.28 -11.08 2.27
N GLY A 261 3.01 -9.90 1.72
CA GLY A 261 3.93 -9.19 0.84
C GLY A 261 5.25 -8.83 1.53
N ILE A 262 5.19 -8.37 2.79
CA ILE A 262 6.38 -8.11 3.61
C ILE A 262 7.17 -9.40 3.83
N PHE A 263 6.50 -10.48 4.23
CA PHE A 263 7.16 -11.78 4.45
C PHE A 263 7.79 -12.31 3.17
N PHE A 264 7.10 -12.23 2.05
CA PHE A 264 7.62 -12.69 0.77
C PHE A 264 8.91 -11.97 0.38
N ASN A 265 8.93 -10.64 0.48
CA ASN A 265 10.11 -9.84 0.16
C ASN A 265 11.33 -10.25 1.00
N GLU A 266 11.15 -10.41 2.31
CA GLU A 266 12.24 -10.76 3.22
C GLU A 266 12.63 -12.25 3.10
N PHE A 267 11.67 -13.16 2.97
CA PHE A 267 11.94 -14.60 2.93
C PHE A 267 12.57 -15.04 1.61
N ASN A 268 12.39 -14.28 0.52
CA ASN A 268 13.11 -14.48 -0.75
C ASN A 268 14.64 -14.32 -0.63
N ARG A 269 15.13 -13.76 0.47
CA ARG A 269 16.58 -13.56 0.70
C ARG A 269 17.42 -14.82 0.44
N TYR A 270 16.90 -16.00 0.77
CA TYR A 270 17.57 -17.29 0.63
C TYR A 270 17.09 -18.11 -0.57
N LYS A 271 16.33 -17.50 -1.49
CA LYS A 271 15.81 -18.17 -2.69
C LYS A 271 16.92 -18.52 -3.65
N LYS A 272 16.92 -19.75 -4.18
CA LYS A 272 17.80 -20.15 -5.27
C LYS A 272 17.27 -19.58 -6.60
N LYS A 273 18.17 -19.24 -7.53
CA LYS A 273 17.81 -18.70 -8.86
C LYS A 273 16.88 -19.64 -9.68
N SER A 274 16.87 -20.93 -9.39
CA SER A 274 16.03 -21.94 -10.05
C SER A 274 14.57 -21.96 -9.59
N GLU A 275 14.22 -21.27 -8.50
CA GLU A 275 12.86 -21.23 -7.92
C GLU A 275 12.04 -20.03 -8.43
N ASN A 276 12.36 -19.50 -9.60
CA ASN A 276 11.66 -18.36 -10.21
C ASN A 276 10.31 -18.77 -10.77
N GLY A 277 9.24 -18.06 -10.42
CA GLY A 277 7.93 -18.27 -11.03
C GLY A 277 6.81 -17.41 -10.50
N GLN A 278 6.87 -16.94 -9.26
CA GLN A 278 5.80 -16.12 -8.72
C GLN A 278 6.27 -14.71 -8.43
N VAL A 279 5.46 -13.77 -8.88
CA VAL A 279 5.68 -12.34 -8.73
C VAL A 279 4.55 -11.79 -7.90
N PHE A 280 4.87 -11.29 -6.71
CA PHE A 280 3.89 -10.61 -5.86
C PHE A 280 3.65 -9.19 -6.38
N THR A 281 2.41 -8.75 -6.33
CA THR A 281 2.03 -7.41 -6.74
C THR A 281 2.45 -6.41 -5.66
N PRO A 282 3.22 -5.35 -6.00
CA PRO A 282 3.54 -4.32 -5.03
C PRO A 282 2.28 -3.65 -4.47
N GLU A 283 2.28 -3.38 -3.16
CA GLU A 283 1.11 -2.86 -2.43
C GLU A 283 0.55 -1.56 -3.03
N HIS A 284 1.42 -0.63 -3.43
CA HIS A 284 0.99 0.63 -4.05
C HIS A 284 0.27 0.41 -5.40
N ILE A 285 0.61 -0.63 -6.14
CA ILE A 285 -0.08 -0.99 -7.39
C ILE A 285 -1.43 -1.66 -7.10
N THR A 286 -1.55 -2.46 -6.01
CA THR A 286 -2.84 -3.03 -5.62
C THR A 286 -3.83 -1.92 -5.23
N SER A 287 -3.37 -0.90 -4.48
CA SER A 287 -4.16 0.29 -4.15
C SER A 287 -4.58 1.06 -5.39
N PHE A 288 -3.62 1.37 -6.25
CA PHE A 288 -3.88 2.09 -7.50
C PHE A 288 -4.91 1.38 -8.38
N MET A 289 -4.81 0.06 -8.54
CA MET A 289 -5.76 -0.71 -9.36
C MET A 289 -7.15 -0.77 -8.76
N TYR A 290 -7.28 -0.78 -7.42
CA TYR A 290 -8.56 -0.71 -6.73
C TYR A 290 -9.29 0.60 -7.09
N ASP A 291 -8.60 1.74 -6.96
CA ASP A 291 -9.15 3.05 -7.25
C ASP A 291 -9.36 3.28 -8.75
N LEU A 292 -8.48 2.73 -9.61
CA LEU A 292 -8.54 2.85 -11.07
C LEU A 292 -9.85 2.34 -11.67
N ILE A 293 -10.37 1.24 -11.16
CA ILE A 293 -11.65 0.68 -11.63
C ILE A 293 -12.82 1.03 -10.71
N GLU A 294 -12.60 1.98 -9.77
CA GLU A 294 -13.64 2.56 -8.91
C GLU A 294 -14.41 1.49 -8.12
N ILE A 295 -13.68 0.67 -7.38
CA ILE A 295 -14.28 -0.34 -6.49
C ILE A 295 -14.83 0.37 -5.24
N ASN A 296 -15.97 -0.09 -4.73
CA ASN A 296 -16.58 0.37 -3.49
C ASN A 296 -17.20 -0.80 -2.71
N HIS A 297 -17.68 -0.54 -1.51
CA HIS A 297 -18.22 -1.56 -0.59
C HIS A 297 -19.40 -2.37 -1.12
N ASN A 298 -20.09 -1.92 -2.19
CA ASN A 298 -21.19 -2.66 -2.82
C ASN A 298 -20.71 -3.69 -3.83
N ASP A 299 -19.47 -3.57 -4.30
CA ASP A 299 -18.92 -4.42 -5.35
C ASP A 299 -18.62 -5.85 -4.87
N LYS A 300 -18.68 -6.79 -5.82
CA LYS A 300 -18.18 -8.16 -5.67
C LYS A 300 -16.88 -8.28 -6.44
N VAL A 301 -15.76 -8.36 -5.72
CA VAL A 301 -14.41 -8.36 -6.29
C VAL A 301 -13.90 -9.78 -6.46
N LEU A 302 -13.40 -10.09 -7.65
CA LEU A 302 -12.74 -11.36 -7.97
C LEU A 302 -11.25 -11.14 -8.24
N ASP A 303 -10.42 -11.98 -7.64
CA ASP A 303 -9.06 -12.25 -8.09
C ASP A 303 -8.93 -13.75 -8.40
N ALA A 304 -8.96 -14.10 -9.69
CA ALA A 304 -8.92 -15.50 -10.12
C ALA A 304 -7.50 -16.09 -10.25
N THR A 305 -6.50 -15.37 -9.74
CA THR A 305 -5.10 -15.83 -9.55
C THR A 305 -4.54 -15.17 -8.29
N CYS A 306 -5.27 -15.35 -7.17
CA CYS A 306 -5.11 -14.47 -6.02
C CYS A 306 -3.76 -14.56 -5.31
N GLY A 307 -2.95 -15.56 -5.61
CA GLY A 307 -1.68 -15.73 -4.91
C GLY A 307 -1.88 -15.79 -3.41
N SER A 308 -1.18 -14.96 -2.65
CA SER A 308 -1.37 -14.80 -1.20
C SER A 308 -2.58 -13.96 -0.80
N GLY A 309 -3.37 -13.45 -1.75
CA GLY A 309 -4.58 -12.66 -1.49
C GLY A 309 -4.39 -11.14 -1.40
N ALA A 310 -3.29 -10.58 -1.90
CA ALA A 310 -2.97 -9.15 -1.76
C ALA A 310 -4.09 -8.22 -2.26
N PHE A 311 -4.68 -8.46 -3.44
CA PHE A 311 -5.82 -7.67 -3.94
C PHE A 311 -7.06 -7.82 -3.06
N LEU A 312 -7.31 -9.01 -2.53
CA LEU A 312 -8.48 -9.27 -1.69
C LEU A 312 -8.35 -8.58 -0.33
N VAL A 313 -7.17 -8.66 0.31
CA VAL A 313 -6.86 -7.97 1.58
C VAL A 313 -7.02 -6.46 1.40
N LYS A 314 -6.44 -5.89 0.34
CA LYS A 314 -6.56 -4.45 0.07
C LYS A 314 -7.99 -4.02 -0.20
N SER A 315 -8.71 -4.78 -1.03
CA SER A 315 -10.13 -4.51 -1.31
C SER A 315 -10.97 -4.59 -0.04
N MET A 316 -10.75 -5.60 0.80
CA MET A 316 -11.42 -5.73 2.09
C MET A 316 -11.17 -4.51 2.98
N ALA A 317 -9.92 -4.11 3.13
CA ALA A 317 -9.56 -2.99 3.99
C ALA A 317 -10.23 -1.68 3.55
N ASN A 318 -10.18 -1.37 2.25
CA ASN A 318 -10.79 -0.16 1.72
C ASN A 318 -12.32 -0.19 1.88
N MET A 319 -12.98 -1.32 1.54
CA MET A 319 -14.43 -1.49 1.72
C MET A 319 -14.85 -1.37 3.19
N LEU A 320 -14.09 -1.99 4.11
CA LEU A 320 -14.37 -1.89 5.56
C LEU A 320 -14.21 -0.45 6.07
N GLN A 321 -13.25 0.29 5.54
CA GLN A 321 -13.07 1.69 5.89
C GLN A 321 -14.27 2.54 5.42
N GLU A 322 -14.81 2.29 4.23
CA GLU A 322 -16.00 2.96 3.70
C GLU A 322 -17.24 2.77 4.59
N VAL A 323 -17.40 1.58 5.19
CA VAL A 323 -18.57 1.25 6.02
C VAL A 323 -18.35 1.50 7.51
N GLY A 324 -17.27 2.20 7.89
CA GLY A 324 -17.03 2.61 9.29
C GLY A 324 -16.33 1.57 10.15
N GLY A 325 -15.70 0.55 9.57
CA GLY A 325 -14.82 -0.40 10.26
C GLY A 325 -15.37 -1.83 10.39
N LEU A 326 -14.75 -2.61 11.29
CA LEU A 326 -14.90 -4.07 11.38
C LEU A 326 -16.22 -4.56 11.98
N ASN A 327 -16.92 -3.71 12.77
CA ASN A 327 -18.01 -4.13 13.65
C ASN A 327 -19.41 -3.76 13.14
N THR A 328 -19.56 -3.51 11.84
CA THR A 328 -20.83 -3.19 11.19
C THR A 328 -21.45 -4.43 10.54
N LYS A 329 -22.76 -4.41 10.26
CA LYS A 329 -23.42 -5.48 9.51
C LYS A 329 -22.90 -5.54 8.08
N GLU A 330 -22.60 -4.39 7.51
CA GLU A 330 -22.01 -4.23 6.18
C GLU A 330 -20.62 -4.87 6.13
N ALA A 331 -19.83 -4.74 7.21
CA ALA A 331 -18.51 -5.39 7.32
C ALA A 331 -18.61 -6.93 7.27
N GLU A 332 -19.63 -7.50 7.91
CA GLU A 332 -19.87 -8.95 7.80
C GLU A 332 -20.29 -9.37 6.39
N ASP A 333 -21.12 -8.57 5.70
CA ASP A 333 -21.51 -8.83 4.31
C ASP A 333 -20.31 -8.75 3.37
N ILE A 334 -19.43 -7.75 3.55
CA ILE A 334 -18.20 -7.62 2.77
C ILE A 334 -17.38 -8.90 2.87
N LYS A 335 -17.06 -9.37 4.07
CA LYS A 335 -16.28 -10.58 4.29
C LYS A 335 -16.93 -11.83 3.74
N LYS A 336 -18.25 -11.96 3.86
CA LYS A 336 -18.99 -13.16 3.46
C LYS A 336 -19.31 -13.20 1.97
N ASN A 337 -19.63 -12.06 1.36
CA ASN A 337 -20.33 -12.01 0.08
C ASN A 337 -19.68 -11.12 -0.98
N LYS A 338 -18.56 -10.43 -0.68
CA LYS A 338 -18.00 -9.43 -1.60
C LYS A 338 -16.62 -9.78 -2.17
N LEU A 339 -15.90 -10.72 -1.54
CA LEU A 339 -14.53 -11.06 -1.89
C LEU A 339 -14.44 -12.51 -2.38
N TYR A 340 -13.84 -12.71 -3.55
CA TYR A 340 -13.74 -14.00 -4.22
C TYR A 340 -12.33 -14.21 -4.77
N GLY A 341 -11.71 -15.36 -4.46
CA GLY A 341 -10.37 -15.70 -4.89
C GLY A 341 -10.25 -17.11 -5.44
N ILE A 342 -9.40 -17.29 -6.45
CA ILE A 342 -8.99 -18.59 -6.96
C ILE A 342 -7.46 -18.65 -6.97
N GLU A 343 -6.90 -19.73 -6.45
CA GLU A 343 -5.47 -20.04 -6.52
C GLU A 343 -5.29 -21.51 -6.89
N PHE A 344 -4.38 -21.77 -7.81
CA PHE A 344 -4.11 -23.12 -8.30
C PHE A 344 -3.16 -23.88 -7.39
N ASP A 345 -2.08 -23.22 -6.96
CA ASP A 345 -1.03 -23.84 -6.16
C ASP A 345 -1.49 -24.05 -4.73
N ARG A 346 -1.32 -25.29 -4.21
CA ARG A 346 -1.81 -25.68 -2.87
C ARG A 346 -1.12 -24.93 -1.74
N GLU A 347 0.20 -24.75 -1.82
CA GLU A 347 0.95 -24.06 -0.76
C GLU A 347 0.57 -22.56 -0.72
N ILE A 348 0.37 -21.97 -1.87
CA ILE A 348 0.01 -20.55 -2.00
C ILE A 348 -1.45 -20.32 -1.64
N PHE A 349 -2.33 -21.25 -1.97
CA PHE A 349 -3.70 -21.24 -1.50
C PHE A 349 -3.75 -21.26 0.05
N ALA A 350 -2.92 -22.10 0.68
CA ALA A 350 -2.80 -22.12 2.14
C ALA A 350 -2.31 -20.75 2.69
N LEU A 351 -1.38 -20.09 2.00
CA LEU A 351 -0.96 -18.72 2.35
C LEU A 351 -2.09 -17.70 2.20
N ALA A 352 -2.90 -17.78 1.15
CA ALA A 352 -4.06 -16.91 1.00
C ALA A 352 -5.06 -17.10 2.15
N CYS A 353 -5.36 -18.34 2.51
CA CYS A 353 -6.22 -18.64 3.66
C CYS A 353 -5.65 -18.04 4.96
N ALA A 354 -4.37 -18.22 5.22
CA ALA A 354 -3.72 -17.66 6.40
C ALA A 354 -3.73 -16.13 6.40
N ASN A 355 -3.49 -15.50 5.25
CA ASN A 355 -3.50 -14.05 5.11
C ASN A 355 -4.89 -13.47 5.43
N MET A 356 -5.94 -14.05 4.87
CA MET A 356 -7.31 -13.61 5.18
C MET A 356 -7.63 -13.77 6.68
N LEU A 357 -7.22 -14.88 7.30
CA LEU A 357 -7.39 -15.09 8.75
C LEU A 357 -6.60 -14.06 9.58
N ILE A 358 -5.36 -13.74 9.22
CA ILE A 358 -4.56 -12.70 9.87
C ILE A 358 -5.32 -11.37 9.87
N HIS A 359 -6.06 -11.06 8.81
CA HIS A 359 -6.88 -9.86 8.70
C HIS A 359 -8.31 -10.02 9.27
N LYS A 360 -8.52 -11.01 10.16
CA LYS A 360 -9.80 -11.32 10.80
C LYS A 360 -10.94 -11.61 9.81
N ASP A 361 -10.58 -12.17 8.68
CA ASP A 361 -11.54 -12.67 7.70
C ASP A 361 -11.36 -14.16 7.44
N GLY A 362 -12.22 -14.97 8.05
CA GLY A 362 -12.35 -16.41 7.78
C GLY A 362 -13.52 -16.72 6.83
N LYS A 363 -14.21 -15.71 6.29
CA LYS A 363 -15.46 -15.85 5.53
C LYS A 363 -15.29 -15.68 4.02
N THR A 364 -14.16 -15.14 3.56
CA THR A 364 -13.88 -14.91 2.13
C THR A 364 -14.00 -16.20 1.31
N ASN A 365 -14.60 -16.06 0.13
CA ASN A 365 -14.82 -17.18 -0.77
C ASN A 365 -13.55 -17.49 -1.57
N LEU A 366 -12.67 -18.30 -1.03
CA LEU A 366 -11.48 -18.81 -1.69
C LEU A 366 -11.69 -20.21 -2.23
N GLU A 367 -11.18 -20.50 -3.42
CA GLU A 367 -11.23 -21.80 -4.07
C GLU A 367 -9.85 -22.22 -4.61
N GLN A 368 -9.49 -23.49 -4.34
CA GLN A 368 -8.30 -24.09 -4.96
C GLN A 368 -8.70 -24.69 -6.31
N PHE A 369 -8.71 -23.89 -7.36
CA PHE A 369 -9.02 -24.32 -8.73
C PHE A 369 -7.95 -23.86 -9.71
N ASP A 370 -7.93 -24.51 -10.85
CA ASP A 370 -7.23 -24.01 -12.03
C ASP A 370 -8.17 -23.12 -12.83
N THR A 371 -7.88 -21.83 -12.90
CA THR A 371 -8.71 -20.85 -13.64
C THR A 371 -8.79 -21.15 -15.15
N ARG A 372 -7.94 -22.03 -15.69
CA ARG A 372 -7.99 -22.51 -17.07
C ARG A 372 -9.07 -23.56 -17.29
N GLU A 373 -9.58 -24.17 -16.24
CA GLU A 373 -10.50 -25.31 -16.28
C GLU A 373 -11.98 -24.88 -16.17
N GLU A 374 -12.86 -25.74 -16.66
CA GLU A 374 -14.31 -25.49 -16.69
C GLU A 374 -14.92 -25.32 -15.30
N GLN A 375 -14.40 -26.01 -14.29
CA GLN A 375 -14.87 -25.91 -12.91
C GLN A 375 -14.76 -24.49 -12.38
N ALA A 376 -13.60 -23.83 -12.57
CA ALA A 376 -13.39 -22.44 -12.20
C ALA A 376 -14.34 -21.51 -12.98
N CYS A 377 -14.52 -21.75 -14.29
CA CYS A 377 -15.45 -20.97 -15.11
C CYS A 377 -16.89 -21.04 -14.60
N LYS A 378 -17.39 -22.23 -14.26
CA LYS A 378 -18.72 -22.43 -13.68
C LYS A 378 -18.86 -21.71 -12.33
N TRP A 379 -17.83 -21.81 -11.50
CA TRP A 379 -17.82 -21.14 -10.20
C TRP A 379 -17.85 -19.60 -10.36
N ILE A 380 -16.98 -19.01 -11.20
CA ILE A 380 -16.97 -17.57 -11.49
C ILE A 380 -18.37 -17.11 -11.94
N LYS A 381 -18.95 -17.80 -12.90
CA LYS A 381 -20.28 -17.48 -13.47
C LYS A 381 -21.38 -17.47 -12.41
N SER A 382 -21.27 -18.30 -11.37
CA SER A 382 -22.27 -18.40 -10.29
C SER A 382 -22.23 -17.25 -9.28
N LYS A 383 -21.17 -16.40 -9.27
CA LYS A 383 -20.91 -15.43 -8.18
C LYS A 383 -21.42 -14.02 -8.46
N SER A 384 -21.86 -13.70 -9.68
CA SER A 384 -22.34 -12.35 -10.06
C SER A 384 -21.30 -11.27 -9.74
N ILE A 385 -20.07 -11.50 -10.15
CA ILE A 385 -18.91 -10.61 -9.95
C ILE A 385 -19.18 -9.25 -10.60
N THR A 386 -18.77 -8.16 -9.97
CA THR A 386 -18.92 -6.79 -10.50
C THR A 386 -17.59 -6.12 -10.84
N LYS A 387 -16.49 -6.58 -10.25
CA LYS A 387 -15.14 -6.06 -10.49
C LYS A 387 -14.11 -7.19 -10.48
N VAL A 388 -13.05 -7.04 -11.27
CA VAL A 388 -11.96 -8.02 -11.32
C VAL A 388 -10.62 -7.30 -11.19
N LEU A 389 -9.78 -7.78 -10.28
CA LEU A 389 -8.39 -7.38 -10.13
C LEU A 389 -7.51 -8.63 -10.23
N MET A 390 -6.51 -8.63 -11.11
CA MET A 390 -5.64 -9.81 -11.27
C MET A 390 -4.22 -9.45 -11.67
N ASN A 391 -3.27 -10.21 -11.15
CA ASN A 391 -1.91 -10.29 -11.64
C ASN A 391 -1.59 -11.76 -12.01
N PRO A 392 -2.03 -12.25 -13.17
CA PRO A 392 -1.86 -13.65 -13.55
C PRO A 392 -0.39 -13.98 -13.86
N PRO A 393 0.02 -15.25 -13.74
CA PRO A 393 1.41 -15.66 -13.98
C PRO A 393 1.85 -15.36 -15.41
N PHE A 394 3.05 -14.75 -15.57
CA PHE A 394 3.55 -14.28 -16.86
C PHE A 394 4.14 -15.39 -17.73
N GLU A 395 4.59 -16.49 -17.14
CA GLU A 395 5.23 -17.58 -17.86
C GLU A 395 4.27 -18.28 -18.84
N LYS A 396 4.79 -18.62 -20.01
CA LYS A 396 4.00 -19.24 -21.10
C LYS A 396 3.35 -20.56 -20.65
N LYS A 397 4.03 -21.37 -19.83
CA LYS A 397 3.52 -22.66 -19.34
C LYS A 397 2.23 -22.56 -18.54
N TYR A 398 1.97 -21.43 -17.88
CA TYR A 398 0.77 -21.23 -17.07
C TYR A 398 -0.43 -20.70 -17.86
N GLY A 399 -0.28 -20.42 -19.17
CA GLY A 399 -1.40 -20.09 -20.04
C GLY A 399 -2.12 -18.80 -19.68
N CYS A 400 -1.41 -17.74 -19.32
CA CYS A 400 -1.94 -16.44 -18.91
C CYS A 400 -3.11 -15.94 -19.77
N LYS A 401 -3.00 -16.08 -21.11
CA LYS A 401 -4.07 -15.71 -22.03
C LYS A 401 -5.38 -16.46 -21.75
N LYS A 402 -5.30 -17.80 -21.58
CA LYS A 402 -6.47 -18.64 -21.29
C LYS A 402 -7.13 -18.26 -19.98
N ILE A 403 -6.35 -17.90 -18.97
CA ILE A 403 -6.86 -17.39 -17.68
C ILE A 403 -7.68 -16.11 -17.91
N VAL A 404 -7.10 -15.12 -18.59
CA VAL A 404 -7.77 -13.84 -18.90
C VAL A 404 -9.05 -14.07 -19.72
N GLU A 405 -9.00 -14.91 -20.76
CA GLU A 405 -10.16 -15.27 -21.59
C GLU A 405 -11.29 -15.92 -20.76
N ASN A 406 -10.94 -16.87 -19.90
CA ASN A 406 -11.91 -17.56 -19.06
C ASN A 406 -12.59 -16.58 -18.07
N VAL A 407 -11.83 -15.67 -17.46
CA VAL A 407 -12.40 -14.67 -16.55
C VAL A 407 -13.32 -13.72 -17.31
N LEU A 408 -12.85 -13.09 -18.39
CA LEU A 408 -13.66 -12.13 -19.16
C LEU A 408 -14.97 -12.76 -19.72
N ASN A 409 -14.93 -14.04 -20.17
CA ASN A 409 -16.07 -14.72 -20.72
C ASN A 409 -17.08 -15.24 -19.67
N ASN A 410 -16.71 -15.30 -18.37
CA ASN A 410 -17.55 -15.90 -17.33
C ASN A 410 -17.99 -14.92 -16.23
N VAL A 411 -17.53 -13.67 -16.23
CA VAL A 411 -18.12 -12.59 -15.43
C VAL A 411 -19.30 -11.96 -16.20
N PRO A 412 -20.25 -11.30 -15.52
CA PRO A 412 -21.37 -10.61 -16.17
C PRO A 412 -20.91 -9.54 -17.17
N ASN A 413 -21.82 -9.11 -18.05
CA ASN A 413 -21.57 -7.98 -18.94
C ASN A 413 -21.49 -6.66 -18.17
N GLY A 414 -20.64 -5.72 -18.63
CA GLY A 414 -20.44 -4.42 -18.01
C GLY A 414 -19.45 -4.43 -16.83
N VAL A 415 -18.82 -5.56 -16.54
CA VAL A 415 -17.82 -5.65 -15.47
C VAL A 415 -16.52 -5.01 -15.91
N LYS A 416 -15.98 -4.09 -15.08
CA LYS A 416 -14.62 -3.56 -15.24
C LYS A 416 -13.62 -4.57 -14.68
N CYS A 417 -12.63 -4.93 -15.50
CA CYS A 417 -11.58 -5.89 -15.16
C CYS A 417 -10.21 -5.26 -15.39
N ALA A 418 -9.35 -5.24 -14.38
CA ALA A 418 -7.97 -4.76 -14.49
C ALA A 418 -6.97 -5.92 -14.31
N PHE A 419 -6.09 -6.07 -15.29
CA PHE A 419 -5.09 -7.14 -15.34
C PHE A 419 -3.69 -6.56 -15.47
N ILE A 420 -2.72 -7.05 -14.69
CA ILE A 420 -1.30 -6.79 -14.93
C ILE A 420 -0.79 -7.85 -15.89
N LEU A 421 -0.34 -7.46 -17.07
CA LEU A 421 0.20 -8.36 -18.08
C LEU A 421 1.51 -7.81 -18.64
N PRO A 422 2.39 -8.67 -19.20
CA PRO A 422 3.53 -8.20 -19.99
C PRO A 422 3.07 -7.29 -21.14
N ASP A 423 3.77 -6.20 -21.40
CA ASP A 423 3.37 -5.12 -22.31
C ASP A 423 2.81 -5.58 -23.66
N LYS A 424 3.49 -6.53 -24.31
CA LYS A 424 3.11 -7.03 -25.64
C LYS A 424 2.36 -8.36 -25.59
N LYS A 425 1.81 -8.74 -24.42
CA LYS A 425 1.17 -10.06 -24.27
C LYS A 425 -0.02 -10.21 -25.20
N LEU A 426 -0.84 -9.17 -25.30
CA LEU A 426 -2.05 -9.18 -26.12
C LEU A 426 -1.77 -9.11 -27.62
N GLU A 427 -0.70 -8.43 -28.02
CA GLU A 427 -0.29 -8.33 -29.44
C GLU A 427 0.17 -9.67 -30.00
N LYS A 428 1.04 -10.38 -29.26
CA LYS A 428 1.61 -11.66 -29.68
C LYS A 428 0.55 -12.75 -29.89
N ASP A 429 -0.51 -12.67 -29.14
CA ASP A 429 -1.53 -13.72 -29.09
C ASP A 429 -2.75 -13.44 -30.00
N LYS A 430 -2.71 -12.39 -30.83
CA LYS A 430 -3.79 -11.99 -31.73
C LYS A 430 -5.16 -12.03 -31.03
N MET A 431 -5.35 -11.17 -30.03
CA MET A 431 -6.55 -11.11 -29.17
C MET A 431 -7.86 -10.76 -29.91
N GLY A 432 -7.89 -10.83 -31.24
CA GLY A 432 -9.04 -10.44 -32.04
C GLY A 432 -10.37 -11.10 -31.65
N ASN A 433 -10.34 -12.31 -31.09
CA ASN A 433 -11.58 -12.96 -30.62
C ASN A 433 -12.09 -12.38 -29.29
N LEU A 434 -11.21 -11.94 -28.42
CA LEU A 434 -11.60 -11.28 -27.16
C LEU A 434 -12.20 -9.90 -27.42
N LEU A 435 -11.60 -9.12 -28.30
CA LEU A 435 -12.09 -7.79 -28.67
C LEU A 435 -13.39 -7.83 -29.49
N LYS A 436 -13.77 -8.97 -30.04
CA LYS A 436 -15.12 -9.17 -30.61
C LYS A 436 -16.22 -9.23 -29.54
N LYS A 437 -15.86 -9.51 -28.29
CA LYS A 437 -16.80 -9.70 -27.19
C LYS A 437 -16.67 -8.65 -26.10
N HIS A 438 -15.47 -8.11 -25.89
CA HIS A 438 -15.13 -7.22 -24.79
C HIS A 438 -14.39 -5.99 -25.31
N THR A 439 -14.45 -4.89 -24.57
CA THR A 439 -13.75 -3.65 -24.89
C THR A 439 -12.49 -3.54 -24.03
N LEU A 440 -11.33 -3.38 -24.64
CA LEU A 440 -10.10 -2.90 -23.98
C LEU A 440 -10.17 -1.38 -23.94
N ASP A 441 -10.44 -0.83 -22.77
CA ASP A 441 -10.71 0.59 -22.58
C ASP A 441 -9.44 1.39 -22.32
N MET A 442 -8.46 0.79 -21.60
CA MET A 442 -7.26 1.48 -21.18
C MET A 442 -6.06 0.56 -21.05
N ILE A 443 -4.88 1.11 -21.30
CA ILE A 443 -3.57 0.48 -21.06
C ILE A 443 -2.71 1.48 -20.28
N ILE A 444 -2.23 1.10 -19.09
CA ILE A 444 -1.28 1.89 -18.33
C ILE A 444 0.03 1.13 -18.26
N LYS A 445 1.03 1.58 -19.02
CA LYS A 445 2.38 1.03 -18.93
C LYS A 445 2.97 1.39 -17.58
N LEU A 446 3.47 0.37 -16.87
CA LEU A 446 4.07 0.50 -15.55
C LEU A 446 5.59 0.77 -15.64
N PRO A 447 6.24 1.24 -14.56
CA PRO A 447 7.68 1.44 -14.53
C PRO A 447 8.47 0.20 -14.92
N GLU A 448 9.53 0.36 -15.71
CA GLU A 448 10.27 -0.78 -16.31
C GLU A 448 10.93 -1.72 -15.29
N LYS A 449 11.20 -1.24 -14.08
CA LYS A 449 11.85 -2.03 -13.01
C LYS A 449 10.91 -2.33 -11.84
N LEU A 450 9.60 -2.37 -12.10
CA LEU A 450 8.61 -2.62 -11.05
C LEU A 450 8.73 -4.05 -10.50
N PHE A 451 8.86 -5.03 -11.40
CA PHE A 451 8.99 -6.43 -11.04
C PHE A 451 10.42 -6.96 -11.23
N ASP A 452 10.79 -7.93 -10.41
CA ASP A 452 12.05 -8.66 -10.59
C ASP A 452 12.02 -9.50 -11.87
N GLY A 453 13.19 -9.65 -12.53
CA GLY A 453 13.32 -10.45 -13.76
C GLY A 453 13.21 -9.67 -15.07
N GLY A 454 13.10 -8.32 -15.01
CA GLY A 454 13.19 -7.46 -16.21
C GLY A 454 12.00 -7.55 -17.18
N VAL A 455 10.87 -8.10 -16.73
CA VAL A 455 9.63 -8.11 -17.52
C VAL A 455 8.97 -6.76 -17.40
N THR A 456 8.77 -6.06 -18.53
CA THR A 456 7.98 -4.84 -18.58
C THR A 456 6.50 -5.18 -18.65
N THR A 457 5.70 -4.48 -17.87
CA THR A 457 4.28 -4.78 -17.66
C THR A 457 3.41 -3.56 -17.82
N SER A 458 2.15 -3.81 -18.15
CA SER A 458 1.09 -2.81 -18.19
C SER A 458 -0.15 -3.29 -17.47
N ILE A 459 -0.94 -2.36 -16.96
CA ILE A 459 -2.31 -2.62 -16.52
C ILE A 459 -3.22 -2.50 -17.73
N PHE A 460 -4.02 -3.53 -17.98
CA PHE A 460 -5.01 -3.58 -19.05
C PHE A 460 -6.39 -3.55 -18.42
N VAL A 461 -7.18 -2.53 -18.73
CA VAL A 461 -8.54 -2.37 -18.22
C VAL A 461 -9.55 -2.73 -19.29
N PHE A 462 -10.34 -3.76 -19.03
CA PHE A 462 -11.41 -4.22 -19.90
C PHE A 462 -12.80 -3.90 -19.35
N GLU A 463 -13.75 -3.71 -20.25
CA GLU A 463 -15.18 -3.77 -19.97
C GLU A 463 -15.77 -4.96 -20.70
N THR A 464 -16.46 -5.84 -19.97
CA THR A 464 -17.01 -7.08 -20.52
C THR A 464 -18.32 -6.89 -21.27
N GLY A 465 -18.61 -7.78 -22.24
CA GLY A 465 -19.91 -7.85 -22.92
C GLY A 465 -20.15 -6.77 -23.97
N LYS A 466 -19.16 -5.94 -24.29
CA LYS A 466 -19.23 -4.94 -25.37
C LYS A 466 -18.07 -5.14 -26.34
N PRO A 467 -18.33 -5.35 -27.64
CA PRO A 467 -17.27 -5.43 -28.64
C PRO A 467 -16.45 -4.13 -28.71
N GLN A 468 -15.15 -4.25 -29.02
CA GLN A 468 -14.25 -3.10 -29.21
C GLN A 468 -14.74 -2.18 -30.35
N GLY A 469 -15.17 -2.76 -31.46
CA GLY A 469 -15.52 -1.98 -32.64
C GLY A 469 -14.38 -1.06 -33.09
N ASN A 470 -14.72 0.17 -33.41
CA ASN A 470 -13.76 1.22 -33.79
C ASN A 470 -13.29 2.06 -32.59
N LYS A 471 -13.63 1.68 -31.36
CA LYS A 471 -13.22 2.42 -30.15
C LYS A 471 -11.72 2.34 -29.98
N LYS A 472 -11.06 3.49 -29.97
CA LYS A 472 -9.62 3.58 -29.65
C LYS A 472 -9.38 3.25 -28.18
N ILE A 473 -8.18 2.80 -27.86
CA ILE A 473 -7.72 2.45 -26.53
C ILE A 473 -6.96 3.65 -25.98
N PHE A 474 -7.32 4.13 -24.79
CA PHE A 474 -6.51 5.12 -24.10
C PHE A 474 -5.27 4.44 -23.52
N ALA A 475 -4.08 4.91 -23.88
CA ALA A 475 -2.82 4.35 -23.38
C ALA A 475 -1.95 5.44 -22.74
N CYS A 476 -1.40 5.16 -21.56
CA CYS A 476 -0.49 6.08 -20.88
C CYS A 476 0.70 5.34 -20.28
N TYR A 477 1.75 6.09 -19.92
CA TYR A 477 2.99 5.55 -19.37
C TYR A 477 3.32 6.19 -18.03
N MET A 478 3.19 5.42 -16.97
CA MET A 478 3.71 5.72 -15.65
C MET A 478 5.21 5.37 -15.63
N GLU A 479 6.05 6.34 -15.99
CA GLU A 479 7.49 6.11 -16.11
C GLU A 479 8.16 5.87 -14.77
N ASP A 480 7.72 6.60 -13.73
CA ASP A 480 8.23 6.52 -12.36
C ASP A 480 7.07 6.43 -11.37
N ASP A 481 7.19 5.55 -10.39
CA ASP A 481 6.26 5.43 -9.26
C ASP A 481 6.75 6.19 -8.01
N GLY A 482 7.87 6.89 -8.08
CA GLY A 482 8.45 7.65 -6.97
C GLY A 482 9.04 6.79 -5.84
N LEU A 483 8.97 5.45 -5.94
CA LEU A 483 9.45 4.54 -4.93
C LEU A 483 10.91 4.13 -5.19
N GLU A 484 11.68 4.02 -4.11
CA GLU A 484 13.07 3.56 -4.17
C GLU A 484 13.17 2.08 -3.77
N ARG A 485 14.10 1.36 -4.41
CA ARG A 485 14.33 -0.05 -4.09
C ARG A 485 15.22 -0.19 -2.87
N VAL A 486 14.69 -0.79 -1.81
CA VAL A 486 15.44 -1.14 -0.60
C VAL A 486 15.82 -2.62 -0.67
N LYS A 487 17.10 -2.92 -0.41
CA LYS A 487 17.63 -4.28 -0.50
C LYS A 487 16.86 -5.25 0.40
N ASN A 488 16.29 -6.30 -0.18
CA ASN A 488 15.47 -7.35 0.46
C ASN A 488 14.15 -6.87 1.12
N GLN A 489 13.72 -5.66 0.85
CA GLN A 489 12.48 -5.12 1.41
C GLN A 489 11.49 -4.70 0.31
N GLY A 490 11.89 -4.80 -0.97
CA GLY A 490 11.08 -4.35 -2.10
C GLY A 490 11.22 -2.85 -2.36
N ARG A 491 10.15 -2.22 -2.83
CA ARG A 491 10.10 -0.80 -3.17
C ARG A 491 9.39 -0.03 -2.05
N HIS A 492 9.98 1.09 -1.64
CA HIS A 492 9.47 1.94 -0.56
C HIS A 492 9.33 3.40 -1.00
N ASP A 493 8.26 4.05 -0.59
CA ASP A 493 8.05 5.48 -0.79
C ASP A 493 8.80 6.31 0.27
N ILE A 494 10.13 6.31 0.18
CA ILE A 494 11.01 7.02 1.13
C ILE A 494 10.78 8.53 1.09
N LYS A 495 10.35 9.05 -0.07
CA LYS A 495 10.18 10.49 -0.30
C LYS A 495 8.73 10.96 -0.19
N ASN A 496 7.81 10.08 0.21
CA ASN A 496 6.36 10.35 0.31
C ASN A 496 5.75 10.93 -0.98
N LYS A 497 6.17 10.43 -2.15
CA LYS A 497 5.73 10.91 -3.47
C LYS A 497 4.55 10.14 -4.04
N TRP A 498 4.35 8.89 -3.61
CA TRP A 498 3.39 7.99 -4.23
C TRP A 498 1.97 8.56 -4.24
N LYS A 499 1.52 9.12 -3.13
CA LYS A 499 0.16 9.67 -3.01
C LYS A 499 -0.16 10.72 -4.09
N ASP A 500 0.78 11.60 -4.41
CA ASP A 500 0.60 12.62 -5.45
C ASP A 500 0.68 12.00 -6.85
N ILE A 501 1.57 11.04 -7.06
CA ILE A 501 1.72 10.29 -8.32
C ILE A 501 0.46 9.46 -8.59
N GLU A 502 -0.05 8.73 -7.60
CA GLU A 502 -1.29 7.96 -7.66
C GLU A 502 -2.47 8.85 -8.06
N LYS A 503 -2.66 9.96 -7.35
CA LYS A 503 -3.71 10.93 -7.64
C LYS A 503 -3.63 11.46 -9.08
N TYR A 504 -2.43 11.81 -9.53
CA TYR A 504 -2.20 12.29 -10.90
C TYR A 504 -2.62 11.24 -11.93
N TRP A 505 -2.18 9.99 -11.78
CA TRP A 505 -2.50 8.94 -12.75
C TRP A 505 -3.96 8.50 -12.73
N LEU A 506 -4.63 8.53 -11.56
CA LEU A 506 -6.08 8.32 -11.46
C LEU A 506 -6.85 9.43 -12.19
N GLU A 507 -6.40 10.68 -12.10
CA GLU A 507 -7.01 11.79 -12.83
C GLU A 507 -6.79 11.67 -14.35
N VAL A 508 -5.58 11.33 -14.79
CA VAL A 508 -5.26 11.03 -16.20
C VAL A 508 -6.15 9.91 -16.74
N ALA A 509 -6.32 8.82 -15.98
CA ALA A 509 -7.16 7.69 -16.36
C ALA A 509 -8.64 8.08 -16.47
N ARG A 510 -9.10 9.02 -15.64
CA ARG A 510 -10.49 9.51 -15.66
C ARG A 510 -10.76 10.47 -16.82
N ILE A 511 -9.85 11.41 -17.05
CA ILE A 511 -10.03 12.47 -18.07
C ILE A 511 -9.77 11.94 -19.48
N LYS A 512 -8.79 11.05 -19.66
CA LYS A 512 -8.42 10.40 -20.94
C LYS A 512 -8.13 11.40 -22.07
N VAL A 513 -7.25 12.35 -21.81
CA VAL A 513 -6.80 13.31 -22.80
C VAL A 513 -5.37 12.99 -23.21
N ASP A 514 -5.09 12.95 -24.50
CA ASP A 514 -3.73 12.81 -25.03
C ASP A 514 -2.89 14.08 -24.76
N ASN A 515 -1.58 13.92 -24.78
CA ASN A 515 -0.67 15.04 -24.60
C ASN A 515 0.41 15.09 -25.70
N LYS A 516 0.96 16.29 -25.91
CA LYS A 516 2.00 16.54 -26.92
C LYS A 516 3.31 15.76 -26.70
N TYR A 517 3.54 15.25 -25.48
CA TYR A 517 4.74 14.48 -25.13
C TYR A 517 4.59 12.99 -25.41
N GLY A 518 3.39 12.55 -25.80
CA GLY A 518 3.08 11.16 -26.13
C GLY A 518 2.98 10.22 -24.92
N THR A 519 3.09 10.72 -23.67
CA THR A 519 2.91 9.90 -22.47
C THR A 519 1.45 9.50 -22.25
N HIS A 520 0.53 10.25 -22.84
CA HIS A 520 -0.91 9.94 -22.95
C HIS A 520 -1.28 9.92 -24.43
N GLN A 521 -1.88 8.85 -24.92
CA GLN A 521 -2.16 8.66 -26.34
C GLN A 521 -3.40 7.81 -26.58
N TRP A 522 -3.98 7.95 -27.77
CA TRP A 522 -5.03 7.07 -28.27
C TRP A 522 -4.46 6.05 -29.25
N VAL A 523 -4.57 4.78 -28.93
CA VAL A 523 -4.06 3.66 -29.72
C VAL A 523 -5.17 3.04 -30.55
N ASP A 524 -4.89 2.79 -31.82
CA ASP A 524 -5.79 2.05 -32.71
C ASP A 524 -5.68 0.54 -32.41
N PRO A 525 -6.77 -0.10 -31.96
CA PRO A 525 -6.75 -1.53 -31.59
C PRO A 525 -6.45 -2.47 -32.76
N ILE A 526 -6.63 -2.02 -34.01
CA ILE A 526 -6.28 -2.81 -35.20
C ILE A 526 -4.77 -2.89 -35.38
N LYS A 527 -4.05 -1.82 -34.99
CA LYS A 527 -2.61 -1.71 -35.19
C LYS A 527 -1.82 -2.23 -33.98
N ASN A 528 -2.20 -1.81 -32.79
CA ASN A 528 -1.44 -2.10 -31.57
C ASN A 528 -2.38 -2.33 -30.37
N LEU A 529 -1.93 -3.20 -29.45
CA LEU A 529 -2.60 -3.47 -28.17
C LEU A 529 -1.63 -3.22 -27.00
N SER A 530 -0.75 -2.24 -27.13
CA SER A 530 0.19 -1.79 -26.11
C SER A 530 0.44 -0.28 -26.24
N TYR A 531 0.97 0.32 -25.17
CA TYR A 531 1.46 1.70 -25.23
C TYR A 531 2.60 1.79 -26.25
N GLN A 532 2.53 2.79 -27.14
CA GLN A 532 3.54 3.03 -28.15
C GLN A 532 4.46 4.15 -27.70
N LYS A 533 5.70 3.81 -27.33
CA LYS A 533 6.69 4.84 -26.96
C LYS A 533 6.91 5.77 -28.17
N PRO A 534 6.71 7.08 -28.01
CA PRO A 534 6.96 8.01 -29.11
C PRO A 534 8.39 7.80 -29.64
N GLN A 535 8.50 7.62 -30.93
CA GLN A 535 9.82 7.69 -31.56
C GLN A 535 10.23 9.16 -31.46
N LYS A 536 11.28 9.46 -30.72
CA LYS A 536 11.94 10.75 -30.83
C LYS A 536 12.46 10.80 -32.26
N GLU A 537 11.93 11.71 -33.06
CA GLU A 537 12.58 12.10 -34.30
C GLU A 537 14.00 12.48 -33.91
N PHE A 538 14.95 11.81 -34.47
CA PHE A 538 16.36 12.11 -34.26
C PHE A 538 16.65 13.36 -35.09
N GLU A 539 16.43 14.54 -34.52
CA GLU A 539 16.92 15.76 -35.09
C GLU A 539 18.43 15.72 -34.97
N VAL A 540 19.09 15.60 -36.13
CA VAL A 540 20.55 15.65 -36.20
C VAL A 540 20.93 17.13 -36.37
N PHE A 541 21.57 17.66 -35.35
CA PHE A 541 22.08 19.02 -35.35
C PHE A 541 23.51 19.07 -35.90
N GLU A 542 23.94 20.22 -36.40
CA GLU A 542 25.33 20.42 -36.86
C GLU A 542 26.35 20.09 -35.76
N GLU A 543 25.98 20.34 -34.49
CA GLU A 543 26.77 20.01 -33.31
C GLU A 543 27.02 18.49 -33.16
N ASP A 544 26.10 17.65 -33.57
CA ASP A 544 26.27 16.19 -33.51
C ASP A 544 27.33 15.70 -34.50
N PHE A 545 27.38 16.33 -35.69
CA PHE A 545 28.45 16.08 -36.66
C PHE A 545 29.79 16.55 -36.13
N LYS A 546 29.86 17.77 -35.61
CA LYS A 546 31.08 18.33 -35.02
C LYS A 546 31.60 17.44 -33.89
N LYS A 547 30.72 17.01 -32.99
CA LYS A 547 31.04 16.10 -31.91
C LYS A 547 31.55 14.75 -32.41
N THR A 548 30.93 14.20 -33.44
CA THR A 548 31.34 12.93 -34.05
C THR A 548 32.72 13.07 -34.70
N ILE A 549 32.98 14.13 -35.42
CA ILE A 549 34.28 14.43 -36.05
C ILE A 549 35.37 14.62 -34.98
N ILE A 550 35.09 15.36 -33.91
CA ILE A 550 36.03 15.57 -32.81
C ILE A 550 36.34 14.24 -32.12
N ASN A 551 35.34 13.42 -31.85
CA ASN A 551 35.54 12.11 -31.25
C ASN A 551 36.36 11.18 -32.16
N TYR A 552 36.17 11.24 -33.46
CA TYR A 552 36.97 10.50 -34.45
C TYR A 552 38.41 10.95 -34.46
N ILE A 553 38.66 12.24 -34.49
CA ILE A 553 40.01 12.82 -34.43
C ILE A 553 40.72 12.40 -33.14
N MET A 554 40.00 12.50 -31.99
CA MET A 554 40.52 12.04 -30.70
C MET A 554 40.89 10.56 -30.72
N PHE A 555 40.08 9.70 -31.37
CA PHE A 555 40.36 8.30 -31.53
C PHE A 555 41.63 8.07 -32.37
N GLU A 556 41.79 8.76 -33.49
CA GLU A 556 42.99 8.66 -34.35
C GLU A 556 44.24 9.11 -33.58
N GLU A 557 44.12 10.18 -32.77
CA GLU A 557 45.22 10.70 -31.95
C GLU A 557 45.42 9.91 -30.64
N LYS A 558 44.70 8.81 -30.45
CA LYS A 558 44.75 7.94 -29.26
C LYS A 558 44.42 8.69 -27.93
N ILE A 559 43.61 9.71 -28.00
CA ILE A 559 43.13 10.46 -26.83
C ILE A 559 41.91 9.71 -26.24
N ASP A 560 41.97 9.42 -24.93
CA ASP A 560 40.84 8.85 -24.21
C ASP A 560 39.74 9.93 -24.04
N VAL A 561 38.68 9.79 -24.85
CA VAL A 561 37.55 10.75 -24.89
C VAL A 561 36.89 10.91 -23.52
N LYS A 562 36.82 9.84 -22.74
CA LYS A 562 36.19 9.90 -21.41
C LYS A 562 37.04 10.71 -20.44
N LYS A 563 38.33 10.44 -20.37
CA LYS A 563 39.26 11.20 -19.52
C LYS A 563 39.35 12.66 -19.95
N PHE A 564 39.33 12.94 -21.26
CA PHE A 564 39.31 14.29 -21.77
C PHE A 564 38.05 15.04 -21.35
N ASN A 565 36.87 14.44 -21.50
CA ASN A 565 35.61 15.05 -21.10
C ASN A 565 35.52 15.26 -19.59
N GLU A 566 36.02 14.33 -18.77
CA GLU A 566 36.08 14.47 -17.31
C GLU A 566 37.03 15.64 -16.93
N LYS A 567 38.19 15.77 -17.60
CA LYS A 567 39.13 16.87 -17.37
C LYS A 567 38.49 18.20 -17.79
N LEU A 568 37.86 18.27 -18.97
CA LEU A 568 37.19 19.46 -19.45
C LEU A 568 36.04 19.90 -18.51
N LEU A 569 35.25 18.93 -18.03
CA LEU A 569 34.15 19.22 -17.11
C LEU A 569 34.67 19.78 -15.78
N ASN A 570 35.76 19.21 -15.24
CA ASN A 570 36.39 19.70 -14.03
C ASN A 570 36.97 21.12 -14.20
N GLU A 571 37.60 21.41 -15.33
CA GLU A 571 38.09 22.76 -15.62
C GLU A 571 36.95 23.78 -15.74
N VAL A 572 35.84 23.43 -16.40
CA VAL A 572 34.64 24.28 -16.50
C VAL A 572 34.00 24.54 -15.14
N LEU A 573 33.85 23.48 -14.31
CA LEU A 573 33.15 23.56 -13.01
C LEU A 573 33.98 24.29 -11.94
N TYR A 574 35.31 24.09 -11.92
CA TYR A 574 36.14 24.51 -10.79
C TYR A 574 37.17 25.60 -11.09
N LYS A 575 37.44 25.87 -12.38
CA LYS A 575 38.47 26.85 -12.79
C LYS A 575 37.98 27.93 -13.76
N SER A 576 36.67 27.97 -14.03
CA SER A 576 36.10 29.04 -14.86
C SER A 576 35.90 30.30 -14.05
N GLU A 577 36.24 31.46 -14.68
CA GLU A 577 35.94 32.77 -14.14
C GLU A 577 34.86 33.45 -14.99
N TYR A 578 33.88 34.08 -14.33
CA TYR A 578 32.86 34.87 -15.01
C TYR A 578 33.19 36.36 -14.88
N LYS A 579 33.64 36.98 -15.99
CA LYS A 579 33.96 38.40 -16.03
C LYS A 579 33.34 39.03 -17.28
N ASN A 580 32.72 40.19 -17.13
CA ASN A 580 32.17 41.03 -18.23
C ASN A 580 31.21 40.24 -19.16
N ASN A 581 30.28 39.49 -18.61
CA ASN A 581 29.34 38.62 -19.34
C ASN A 581 30.00 37.52 -20.20
N LYS A 582 31.25 37.16 -19.90
CA LYS A 582 31.97 36.06 -20.59
C LYS A 582 32.45 35.02 -19.57
N LEU A 583 32.27 33.77 -19.91
CA LEU A 583 32.87 32.65 -19.19
C LEU A 583 34.29 32.46 -19.73
N ILE A 584 35.29 32.60 -18.88
CA ILE A 584 36.71 32.40 -19.21
C ILE A 584 37.12 31.03 -18.69
N LEU A 585 37.57 30.16 -19.60
CA LEU A 585 38.10 28.82 -19.25
C LEU A 585 39.64 28.90 -19.34
N ASN A 586 40.32 28.68 -18.20
CA ASN A 586 41.77 28.56 -18.17
C ASN A 586 42.16 27.11 -18.46
N LEU A 587 42.52 26.84 -19.70
CA LEU A 587 42.94 25.49 -20.17
C LEU A 587 44.48 25.28 -20.06
N GLU A 588 45.18 25.99 -19.20
CA GLU A 588 46.60 25.81 -19.05
C GLU A 588 46.91 24.40 -18.49
N GLY A 589 47.41 23.56 -19.39
CA GLY A 589 48.02 22.30 -19.02
C GLY A 589 49.37 22.60 -18.37
N LYS A 590 49.62 22.16 -17.14
CA LYS A 590 50.98 22.01 -16.67
C LYS A 590 51.65 20.98 -17.57
N ASN A 591 52.66 21.37 -18.32
CA ASN A 591 53.62 20.43 -18.86
C ASN A 591 54.28 19.72 -17.65
N GLU A 592 53.90 18.51 -17.34
CA GLU A 592 54.72 17.63 -16.54
C GLU A 592 55.85 17.12 -17.46
N GLU A 593 56.95 17.89 -17.50
CA GLU A 593 58.24 17.33 -17.84
C GLU A 593 58.71 16.44 -16.69
N ASN A 594 58.98 15.19 -17.07
CA ASN A 594 59.68 14.05 -16.49
C ASN A 594 58.80 12.92 -16.03
#